data_3ee0d5bd78b60bca537008526134d59d
#
_entry.id   3ee0d5bd78b60bca537008526134d59d
#
_cell.length_a   1.000
_cell.length_b   1.000
_cell.length_c   1.000
_cell.angle_alpha   90.00
_cell.angle_beta   90.00
_cell.angle_gamma   90.00
#
_symmetry.space_group_name_H-M   'P 1'
#
loop_
_entity.id
_entity.type
_entity.pdbx_description
1 polymer ?
#
loop_
_entity_poly.entity_id
_entity_poly.type
_entity_poly.pdbx_seq_one_letter_code
_entity_poly.pdbx_strand_id
1 'polypeptide(L)'
;IAKNYVRYRYDRSLVRKANTTDNRILSLIECNNEDVKQENSNKNPAVNSVQRDYMAGEVSKDITKRFLLPSDIVEAHEKGLIHFHDADYFAQHMHNCCLVNLDDMLENGTVISETMIEKPHSFSTACNVATQAVAQIASSQYGGQSISLSHLVPFVQVSREKYRKEVAYEFAQSGIEADEETINKVAELRVQKEVKQGVQMIQYQVITLMTTNGQAPFITIFMYLNEVPEGRTRDDLAMVIEEVLKQRIQGIKNEKGVYITPAFPKLIYVLEEDNIHEDSKYWYLTRLAAECTAKRMVPDYISEKIMFENKVDKNGEGHCYPCMGCRSFLTPYVDPVTNEPKYYGRFNQGVVTVNLVDVACSSQGDMDKFWKIFDERLELCHRALVCRHERLEGTPSDVAPILWQHGALARLKKGETIDKLLHGGYSTISLGYAGLCECVRYMTGKSHTDPSATPFALKVMQHMNDACSEWKAEHKVDFSLYGTPLES
;
A
#
# COMPACT_ATOMS: atom_id res chain seq x y z
N ILE A 1 -53.30 -7.07 26.85
CA ILE A 1 -53.04 -7.25 25.39
C ILE A 1 -52.03 -6.15 24.93
N ALA A 2 -52.31 -4.86 25.12
CA ALA A 2 -51.44 -3.79 24.65
C ALA A 2 -49.99 -3.89 25.22
N LYS A 3 -49.87 -4.16 26.54
CA LYS A 3 -48.56 -4.32 27.20
C LYS A 3 -47.77 -5.51 26.68
N ASN A 4 -48.42 -6.61 26.38
CA ASN A 4 -47.79 -7.81 25.79
C ASN A 4 -47.43 -7.58 24.31
N TYR A 5 -48.20 -6.78 23.58
CA TYR A 5 -47.88 -6.42 22.21
C TYR A 5 -46.66 -5.49 22.13
N VAL A 6 -46.55 -4.49 23.04
CA VAL A 6 -45.38 -3.59 23.13
C VAL A 6 -44.13 -4.40 23.50
N ARG A 7 -44.23 -5.32 24.47
CA ARG A 7 -43.16 -6.22 24.86
C ARG A 7 -42.74 -7.13 23.69
N TYR A 8 -43.70 -7.77 23.02
CA TYR A 8 -43.41 -8.59 21.84
C TYR A 8 -42.74 -7.81 20.71
N ARG A 9 -43.17 -6.57 20.43
CA ARG A 9 -42.52 -5.72 19.43
C ARG A 9 -41.09 -5.34 19.87
N TYR A 10 -40.90 -5.07 21.16
CA TYR A 10 -39.60 -4.79 21.72
C TYR A 10 -38.66 -6.01 21.61
N ASP A 11 -39.14 -7.18 22.03
CA ASP A 11 -38.35 -8.42 21.94
C ASP A 11 -38.05 -8.79 20.47
N ARG A 12 -38.99 -8.62 19.54
CA ARG A 12 -38.73 -8.79 18.10
C ARG A 12 -37.76 -7.73 17.55
N SER A 13 -37.83 -6.52 18.06
CA SER A 13 -36.86 -5.48 17.68
C SER A 13 -35.46 -5.82 18.16
N LEU A 14 -35.31 -6.40 19.36
CA LEU A 14 -34.04 -6.90 19.88
C LEU A 14 -33.50 -8.07 19.04
N VAL A 15 -34.35 -9.03 18.65
CA VAL A 15 -33.98 -10.14 17.77
C VAL A 15 -33.59 -9.66 16.36
N ARG A 16 -34.32 -8.67 15.82
CA ARG A 16 -33.98 -8.03 14.55
C ARG A 16 -32.72 -7.17 14.64
N LYS A 17 -32.42 -6.67 15.85
CA LYS A 17 -31.21 -5.92 16.15
C LYS A 17 -29.98 -6.80 16.40
N ALA A 18 -30.11 -8.14 16.38
CA ALA A 18 -29.00 -9.04 16.62
C ALA A 18 -27.79 -8.85 15.67
N ASN A 19 -28.04 -8.22 14.51
CA ASN A 19 -27.00 -7.83 13.54
C ASN A 19 -26.96 -6.30 13.30
N THR A 20 -27.40 -5.49 14.28
CA THR A 20 -27.38 -4.03 14.15
C THR A 20 -26.03 -3.45 14.58
N THR A 21 -25.73 -2.25 14.11
CA THR A 21 -24.56 -1.45 14.49
C THR A 21 -24.40 -1.37 16.01
N ASP A 22 -25.50 -1.14 16.77
CA ASP A 22 -25.49 -1.08 18.22
C ASP A 22 -24.97 -2.37 18.88
N ASN A 23 -25.42 -3.53 18.40
CA ASN A 23 -24.97 -4.83 18.93
C ASN A 23 -23.53 -5.14 18.58
N ARG A 24 -23.07 -4.74 17.39
CA ARG A 24 -21.65 -4.86 17.03
C ARG A 24 -20.78 -3.97 17.91
N ILE A 25 -21.18 -2.72 18.14
CA ILE A 25 -20.49 -1.80 19.05
C ILE A 25 -20.45 -2.37 20.47
N LEU A 26 -21.58 -2.87 20.99
CA LEU A 26 -21.63 -3.48 22.32
C LEU A 26 -20.73 -4.71 22.42
N SER A 27 -20.73 -5.57 21.39
CA SER A 27 -19.85 -6.74 21.29
C SER A 27 -18.37 -6.36 21.30
N LEU A 28 -18.00 -5.25 20.64
CA LEU A 28 -16.64 -4.69 20.69
C LEU A 28 -16.28 -4.20 22.08
N ILE A 29 -17.18 -3.47 22.76
CA ILE A 29 -16.98 -2.95 24.12
C ILE A 29 -16.77 -4.10 25.10
N GLU A 30 -17.56 -5.16 25.00
CA GLU A 30 -17.48 -6.34 25.85
C GLU A 30 -16.31 -7.28 25.49
N CYS A 31 -15.55 -6.99 24.43
CA CYS A 31 -14.43 -7.79 23.91
C CYS A 31 -14.81 -9.25 23.61
N ASN A 32 -16.06 -9.51 23.22
CA ASN A 32 -16.59 -10.84 22.95
C ASN A 32 -16.80 -11.15 21.45
N ASN A 33 -16.38 -10.25 20.57
CA ASN A 33 -16.47 -10.40 19.12
C ASN A 33 -15.22 -11.14 18.58
N GLU A 34 -15.37 -12.44 18.31
CA GLU A 34 -14.28 -13.28 17.78
C GLU A 34 -13.92 -12.89 16.33
N ASP A 35 -14.88 -12.42 15.51
CA ASP A 35 -14.64 -12.05 14.12
C ASP A 35 -13.65 -10.88 14.03
N VAL A 36 -13.82 -9.88 14.88
CA VAL A 36 -12.94 -8.70 14.93
C VAL A 36 -11.52 -9.05 15.37
N LYS A 37 -11.35 -10.08 16.22
CA LYS A 37 -10.02 -10.52 16.66
C LYS A 37 -9.19 -11.15 15.55
N GLN A 38 -9.82 -11.62 14.49
CA GLN A 38 -9.17 -12.32 13.37
C GLN A 38 -9.01 -11.44 12.13
N GLU A 39 -9.77 -10.34 12.04
CA GLU A 39 -9.94 -9.56 10.81
C GLU A 39 -8.67 -8.78 10.38
N ASN A 40 -7.77 -8.46 11.30
CA ASN A 40 -6.59 -7.68 10.93
C ASN A 40 -5.41 -7.88 11.89
N SER A 41 -4.30 -8.42 11.39
CA SER A 41 -3.06 -8.64 12.15
C SER A 41 -2.42 -7.33 12.68
N ASN A 42 -2.82 -6.18 12.16
CA ASN A 42 -2.27 -4.87 12.52
C ASN A 42 -2.98 -4.21 13.70
N LYS A 43 -4.17 -4.69 14.06
CA LYS A 43 -5.02 -4.08 15.07
C LYS A 43 -5.35 -5.08 16.17
N ASN A 44 -5.22 -4.65 17.43
CA ASN A 44 -5.68 -5.43 18.57
C ASN A 44 -6.93 -4.77 19.19
N PRO A 45 -8.14 -5.32 18.99
CA PRO A 45 -9.39 -4.72 19.44
C PRO A 45 -9.53 -4.60 20.97
N ALA A 46 -8.67 -5.27 21.74
CA ALA A 46 -8.63 -5.12 23.19
C ALA A 46 -7.96 -3.81 23.65
N VAL A 47 -7.21 -3.13 22.77
CA VAL A 47 -6.57 -1.85 23.06
C VAL A 47 -7.58 -0.72 22.89
N ASN A 48 -7.73 0.15 23.89
CA ASN A 48 -8.76 1.19 23.93
C ASN A 48 -8.80 2.12 22.70
N SER A 49 -7.64 2.53 22.17
CA SER A 49 -7.56 3.39 20.97
C SER A 49 -8.06 2.64 19.73
N VAL A 50 -7.68 1.39 19.58
CA VAL A 50 -8.12 0.50 18.49
C VAL A 50 -9.62 0.24 18.58
N GLN A 51 -10.13 -0.01 19.79
CA GLN A 51 -11.57 -0.23 20.00
C GLN A 51 -12.39 1.00 19.59
N ARG A 52 -11.92 2.22 19.89
CA ARG A 52 -12.57 3.45 19.46
C ARG A 52 -12.61 3.59 17.93
N ASP A 53 -11.53 3.21 17.25
CA ASP A 53 -11.47 3.21 15.79
C ASP A 53 -12.46 2.21 15.18
N TYR A 54 -12.54 0.99 15.72
CA TYR A 54 -13.55 0.01 15.31
C TYR A 54 -14.98 0.50 15.52
N MET A 55 -15.27 1.15 16.65
CA MET A 55 -16.60 1.74 16.91
C MET A 55 -16.92 2.82 15.87
N ALA A 56 -15.96 3.69 15.55
CA ALA A 56 -16.11 4.70 14.51
C ALA A 56 -16.33 4.05 13.13
N GLY A 57 -15.60 2.98 12.83
CA GLY A 57 -15.75 2.19 11.61
C GLY A 57 -17.15 1.58 11.46
N GLU A 58 -17.71 1.00 12.54
CA GLU A 58 -19.07 0.44 12.49
C GLU A 58 -20.14 1.52 12.26
N VAL A 59 -19.98 2.69 12.85
CA VAL A 59 -20.87 3.85 12.58
C VAL A 59 -20.72 4.31 11.12
N SER A 60 -19.49 4.39 10.62
CA SER A 60 -19.21 4.77 9.24
C SER A 60 -19.80 3.77 8.23
N LYS A 61 -19.66 2.46 8.46
CA LYS A 61 -20.30 1.39 7.65
C LYS A 61 -21.82 1.56 7.60
N ASP A 62 -22.44 1.83 8.73
CA ASP A 62 -23.89 2.03 8.81
C ASP A 62 -24.35 3.27 8.01
N ILE A 63 -23.63 4.39 8.15
CA ILE A 63 -23.89 5.61 7.37
C ILE A 63 -23.68 5.34 5.88
N THR A 64 -22.59 4.68 5.50
CA THR A 64 -22.27 4.32 4.12
C THR A 64 -23.40 3.52 3.48
N LYS A 65 -23.87 2.48 4.15
CA LYS A 65 -24.92 1.61 3.64
C LYS A 65 -26.32 2.26 3.57
N ARG A 66 -26.64 3.13 4.54
CA ARG A 66 -27.98 3.73 4.61
C ARG A 66 -28.14 5.02 3.81
N PHE A 67 -27.06 5.77 3.60
CA PHE A 67 -27.17 7.13 3.07
C PHE A 67 -26.27 7.44 1.88
N LEU A 68 -25.12 6.75 1.75
CA LEU A 68 -24.11 7.15 0.79
C LEU A 68 -24.02 6.27 -0.45
N LEU A 69 -24.43 5.01 -0.35
CA LEU A 69 -24.45 4.07 -1.48
C LEU A 69 -25.86 3.82 -2.00
N PRO A 70 -26.03 3.60 -3.31
CA PRO A 70 -27.29 3.08 -3.87
C PRO A 70 -27.69 1.75 -3.25
N SER A 71 -28.98 1.56 -3.00
CA SER A 71 -29.51 0.39 -2.28
C SER A 71 -29.19 -0.95 -2.96
N ASP A 72 -29.15 -0.99 -4.29
CA ASP A 72 -28.82 -2.20 -5.06
C ASP A 72 -27.33 -2.57 -4.94
N ILE A 73 -26.43 -1.59 -4.84
CA ILE A 73 -25.00 -1.82 -4.54
C ILE A 73 -24.83 -2.38 -3.13
N VAL A 74 -25.56 -1.82 -2.15
CA VAL A 74 -25.56 -2.33 -0.76
C VAL A 74 -26.06 -3.76 -0.73
N GLU A 75 -27.19 -4.05 -1.40
CA GLU A 75 -27.75 -5.39 -1.48
C GLU A 75 -26.79 -6.38 -2.15
N ALA A 76 -26.12 -5.97 -3.24
CA ALA A 76 -25.13 -6.79 -3.94
C ALA A 76 -23.92 -7.10 -3.03
N HIS A 77 -23.43 -6.12 -2.26
CA HIS A 77 -22.37 -6.32 -1.28
C HIS A 77 -22.80 -7.26 -0.15
N GLU A 78 -23.98 -7.06 0.43
CA GLU A 78 -24.49 -7.91 1.52
C GLU A 78 -24.80 -9.36 1.10
N LYS A 79 -25.15 -9.56 -0.17
CA LYS A 79 -25.33 -10.89 -0.76
C LYS A 79 -24.01 -11.54 -1.22
N GLY A 80 -22.89 -10.83 -1.14
CA GLY A 80 -21.59 -11.34 -1.59
C GLY A 80 -21.42 -11.46 -3.09
N LEU A 81 -22.24 -10.75 -3.88
CA LEU A 81 -22.12 -10.72 -5.36
C LEU A 81 -20.91 -9.90 -5.79
N ILE A 82 -20.69 -8.81 -5.06
CA ILE A 82 -19.52 -7.94 -5.13
C ILE A 82 -19.02 -7.65 -3.71
N HIS A 83 -17.77 -7.22 -3.57
CA HIS A 83 -17.27 -6.72 -2.31
C HIS A 83 -16.88 -5.25 -2.44
N PHE A 84 -17.57 -4.38 -1.72
CA PHE A 84 -17.23 -2.97 -1.57
C PHE A 84 -16.24 -2.84 -0.41
N HIS A 85 -14.94 -2.74 -0.73
CA HIS A 85 -13.87 -2.71 0.27
C HIS A 85 -13.98 -1.49 1.19
N ASP A 86 -13.52 -1.63 2.44
CA ASP A 86 -13.30 -0.52 3.36
C ASP A 86 -14.50 0.44 3.48
N ALA A 87 -15.71 -0.11 3.59
CA ALA A 87 -16.93 0.65 3.76
C ALA A 87 -16.95 1.47 5.07
N ASP A 88 -16.10 1.10 6.03
CA ASP A 88 -15.86 1.80 7.29
C ASP A 88 -15.07 3.11 7.13
N TYR A 89 -14.38 3.31 6.02
CA TYR A 89 -13.67 4.57 5.70
C TYR A 89 -14.33 5.38 4.59
N PHE A 90 -15.35 4.83 3.91
CA PHE A 90 -15.99 5.49 2.78
C PHE A 90 -16.72 6.78 3.13
N ALA A 91 -17.25 6.90 4.35
CA ALA A 91 -17.91 8.12 4.79
C ALA A 91 -16.95 9.32 4.87
N GLN A 92 -15.68 9.10 5.14
CA GLN A 92 -14.63 10.09 5.11
C GLN A 92 -14.12 10.31 3.67
N HIS A 93 -13.52 11.47 3.41
CA HIS A 93 -12.85 11.77 2.14
C HIS A 93 -11.43 11.21 2.13
N MET A 94 -11.31 9.89 2.24
CA MET A 94 -10.05 9.16 2.30
C MET A 94 -9.85 8.31 1.04
N HIS A 95 -8.61 8.25 0.56
CA HIS A 95 -8.20 7.34 -0.51
C HIS A 95 -7.62 6.04 0.07
N ASN A 96 -7.42 5.03 -0.76
CA ASN A 96 -6.90 3.73 -0.37
C ASN A 96 -5.38 3.75 -0.17
N CYS A 97 -4.64 3.33 -1.17
CA CYS A 97 -3.18 3.14 -1.10
C CYS A 97 -2.44 4.24 -1.85
N CYS A 98 -1.15 4.44 -1.55
CA CYS A 98 -0.33 5.42 -2.24
C CYS A 98 1.13 4.99 -2.43
N LEU A 99 1.80 5.63 -3.40
CA LEU A 99 3.24 5.67 -3.57
C LEU A 99 3.75 7.01 -3.05
N VAL A 100 4.38 7.01 -1.90
CA VAL A 100 4.80 8.25 -1.21
C VAL A 100 5.96 8.89 -1.94
N ASN A 101 5.85 10.18 -2.23
CA ASN A 101 6.95 10.98 -2.75
C ASN A 101 7.87 11.44 -1.62
N LEU A 102 8.55 10.47 -1.01
CA LEU A 102 9.45 10.74 0.11
C LEU A 102 10.65 11.60 -0.29
N ASP A 103 11.08 11.51 -1.55
CA ASP A 103 12.13 12.35 -2.11
C ASP A 103 11.76 13.84 -2.00
N ASP A 104 10.57 14.22 -2.48
CA ASP A 104 10.08 15.61 -2.38
C ASP A 104 9.94 16.06 -0.92
N MET A 105 9.42 15.18 -0.04
CA MET A 105 9.26 15.51 1.38
C MET A 105 10.58 15.77 2.08
N LEU A 106 11.62 15.00 1.77
CA LEU A 106 12.93 15.13 2.38
C LEU A 106 13.75 16.28 1.78
N GLU A 107 13.64 16.51 0.45
CA GLU A 107 14.39 17.55 -0.23
C GLU A 107 13.81 18.94 0.04
N ASN A 108 12.51 19.11 -0.03
CA ASN A 108 11.81 20.40 0.08
C ASN A 108 11.20 20.66 1.47
N GLY A 109 11.40 19.73 2.40
CA GLY A 109 10.76 19.76 3.71
C GLY A 109 9.28 19.35 3.68
N THR A 110 8.76 19.06 4.85
CA THR A 110 7.36 18.67 5.06
C THR A 110 6.84 19.21 6.39
N VAL A 111 5.55 19.05 6.67
CA VAL A 111 4.95 19.42 7.94
C VAL A 111 4.35 18.19 8.60
N ILE A 112 4.74 17.92 9.84
CA ILE A 112 4.22 16.83 10.65
C ILE A 112 3.67 17.43 11.95
N SER A 113 2.39 17.20 12.24
CA SER A 113 1.72 17.74 13.42
C SER A 113 1.98 19.24 13.61
N GLU A 114 1.73 20.03 12.55
CA GLU A 114 1.92 21.49 12.51
C GLU A 114 3.38 21.97 12.68
N THR A 115 4.34 21.04 12.73
CA THR A 115 5.77 21.37 12.87
C THR A 115 6.47 21.24 11.52
N MET A 116 7.16 22.30 11.12
CA MET A 116 8.00 22.28 9.92
C MET A 116 9.21 21.35 10.13
N ILE A 117 9.38 20.42 9.21
CA ILE A 117 10.54 19.53 9.15
C ILE A 117 11.36 19.94 7.94
N GLU A 118 12.54 20.47 8.19
CA GLU A 118 13.49 20.87 7.16
C GLU A 118 14.24 19.66 6.56
N LYS A 119 14.95 19.89 5.46
CA LYS A 119 15.80 18.89 4.81
C LYS A 119 16.77 18.26 5.82
N PRO A 120 16.84 16.92 5.92
CA PRO A 120 17.74 16.23 6.83
C PRO A 120 19.22 16.48 6.51
N HIS A 121 20.04 16.55 7.55
CA HIS A 121 21.50 16.72 7.44
C HIS A 121 22.29 15.44 7.71
N SER A 122 21.62 14.28 7.70
CA SER A 122 22.26 12.96 7.82
C SER A 122 21.30 11.85 7.41
N PHE A 123 21.84 10.68 7.11
CA PHE A 123 21.05 9.49 6.78
C PHE A 123 20.15 9.06 7.95
N SER A 124 20.67 9.07 9.17
CA SER A 124 19.86 8.70 10.34
C SER A 124 18.70 9.67 10.58
N THR A 125 18.91 10.97 10.35
CA THR A 125 17.84 11.97 10.44
C THR A 125 16.80 11.74 9.34
N ALA A 126 17.23 11.46 8.10
CA ALA A 126 16.33 11.13 7.00
C ALA A 126 15.48 9.88 7.31
N CYS A 127 16.07 8.83 7.86
CA CYS A 127 15.35 7.63 8.31
C CYS A 127 14.31 7.95 9.39
N ASN A 128 14.66 8.79 10.36
CA ASN A 128 13.72 9.20 11.42
C ASN A 128 12.55 10.01 10.86
N VAL A 129 12.82 11.00 10.02
CA VAL A 129 11.78 11.80 9.36
C VAL A 129 10.87 10.93 8.50
N ALA A 130 11.46 10.00 7.72
CA ALA A 130 10.70 9.07 6.90
C ALA A 130 9.71 8.23 7.72
N THR A 131 10.11 7.71 8.88
CA THR A 131 9.21 6.91 9.72
C THR A 131 8.11 7.72 10.37
N GLN A 132 8.38 8.97 10.76
CA GLN A 132 7.35 9.89 11.25
C GLN A 132 6.37 10.27 10.14
N ALA A 133 6.85 10.56 8.93
CA ALA A 133 6.01 10.82 7.76
C ALA A 133 5.11 9.61 7.46
N VAL A 134 5.67 8.39 7.46
CA VAL A 134 4.94 7.13 7.27
C VAL A 134 3.81 6.96 8.28
N ALA A 135 4.05 7.24 9.56
CA ALA A 135 3.03 7.14 10.60
C ALA A 135 1.90 8.17 10.41
N GLN A 136 2.24 9.39 10.04
CA GLN A 136 1.25 10.45 9.78
C GLN A 136 0.44 10.19 8.51
N ILE A 137 1.08 9.71 7.44
CA ILE A 137 0.40 9.30 6.19
C ILE A 137 -0.58 8.17 6.48
N ALA A 138 -0.15 7.13 7.21
CA ALA A 138 -1.01 6.01 7.60
C ALA A 138 -2.20 6.42 8.47
N SER A 139 -2.14 7.58 9.15
CA SER A 139 -3.27 8.16 9.88
C SER A 139 -4.24 8.94 8.97
N SER A 140 -3.87 9.19 7.73
CA SER A 140 -4.61 10.04 6.79
C SER A 140 -5.19 9.29 5.59
N GLN A 141 -4.96 7.99 5.50
CA GLN A 141 -5.49 7.06 4.49
C GLN A 141 -5.84 5.73 5.13
N TYR A 142 -6.60 4.86 4.44
CA TYR A 142 -6.98 3.57 5.00
C TYR A 142 -6.18 2.38 4.42
N GLY A 143 -5.54 2.53 3.26
CA GLY A 143 -4.73 1.49 2.64
C GLY A 143 -3.25 1.58 2.96
N GLY A 144 -2.47 0.76 2.26
CA GLY A 144 -1.02 0.70 2.39
C GLY A 144 -0.29 1.83 1.68
N GLN A 145 0.93 2.07 2.08
CA GLN A 145 1.84 3.02 1.44
C GLN A 145 3.15 2.34 1.05
N SER A 146 3.74 2.78 -0.04
CA SER A 146 5.05 2.29 -0.48
C SER A 146 6.04 3.44 -0.53
N ILE A 147 7.24 3.18 -0.04
CA ILE A 147 8.41 4.08 -0.13
C ILE A 147 9.54 3.35 -0.85
N SER A 148 10.41 4.10 -1.52
CA SER A 148 11.65 3.57 -2.07
C SER A 148 12.85 3.88 -1.19
N LEU A 149 13.79 2.95 -1.09
CA LEU A 149 15.08 3.21 -0.45
C LEU A 149 15.93 4.22 -1.23
N SER A 150 15.71 4.33 -2.55
CA SER A 150 16.40 5.32 -3.39
C SER A 150 16.23 6.76 -2.88
N HIS A 151 15.07 7.07 -2.27
CA HIS A 151 14.79 8.40 -1.71
C HIS A 151 15.61 8.73 -0.45
N LEU A 152 16.14 7.71 0.25
CA LEU A 152 16.98 7.88 1.44
C LEU A 152 18.49 7.93 1.10
N VAL A 153 18.87 7.32 -0.01
CA VAL A 153 20.28 7.13 -0.36
C VAL A 153 21.06 8.44 -0.55
N PRO A 154 20.52 9.54 -1.08
CA PRO A 154 21.25 10.81 -1.16
C PRO A 154 21.81 11.27 0.19
N PHE A 155 21.13 10.95 1.28
CA PHE A 155 21.55 11.31 2.64
C PHE A 155 22.73 10.47 3.17
N VAL A 156 23.04 9.34 2.53
CA VAL A 156 24.28 8.59 2.82
C VAL A 156 25.49 9.43 2.41
N GLN A 157 25.44 10.11 1.26
CA GLN A 157 26.49 11.01 0.82
C GLN A 157 26.59 12.24 1.73
N VAL A 158 25.46 12.81 2.15
CA VAL A 158 25.43 13.93 3.12
C VAL A 158 26.13 13.53 4.42
N SER A 159 25.84 12.34 4.95
CA SER A 159 26.53 11.81 6.15
C SER A 159 28.02 11.58 5.91
N ARG A 160 28.41 11.07 4.73
CA ARG A 160 29.81 10.84 4.38
C ARG A 160 30.62 12.13 4.39
N GLU A 161 30.10 13.20 3.79
CA GLU A 161 30.74 14.52 3.79
C GLU A 161 30.82 15.11 5.19
N LYS A 162 29.79 14.96 5.98
CA LYS A 162 29.77 15.36 7.40
C LYS A 162 30.88 14.64 8.17
N TYR A 163 30.94 13.31 8.08
CA TYR A 163 31.96 12.53 8.81
C TYR A 163 33.39 12.81 8.35
N ARG A 164 33.62 13.07 7.07
CA ARG A 164 34.94 13.49 6.59
C ARG A 164 35.41 14.78 7.28
N LYS A 165 34.54 15.78 7.40
CA LYS A 165 34.82 17.03 8.08
C LYS A 165 35.06 16.81 9.58
N GLU A 166 34.21 16.03 10.23
CA GLU A 166 34.33 15.72 11.67
C GLU A 166 35.61 14.97 11.97
N VAL A 167 35.96 13.93 11.22
CA VAL A 167 37.19 13.14 11.40
C VAL A 167 38.44 13.99 11.17
N ALA A 168 38.46 14.82 10.11
CA ALA A 168 39.54 15.71 9.84
C ALA A 168 39.76 16.71 11.00
N TYR A 169 38.68 17.27 11.53
CA TYR A 169 38.70 18.18 12.66
C TYR A 169 39.21 17.49 13.94
N GLU A 170 38.70 16.29 14.27
CA GLU A 170 39.09 15.51 15.45
C GLU A 170 40.57 15.14 15.42
N PHE A 171 41.11 14.73 14.26
CA PHE A 171 42.54 14.43 14.10
C PHE A 171 43.40 15.69 14.30
N ALA A 172 43.00 16.80 13.68
CA ALA A 172 43.69 18.08 13.87
C ALA A 172 43.70 18.52 15.33
N GLN A 173 42.58 18.42 16.04
CA GLN A 173 42.47 18.76 17.46
C GLN A 173 43.29 17.82 18.36
N SER A 174 43.45 16.56 17.95
CA SER A 174 44.19 15.55 18.68
C SER A 174 45.71 15.57 18.37
N GLY A 175 46.16 16.45 17.47
CA GLY A 175 47.54 16.50 17.02
C GLY A 175 48.00 15.29 16.20
N ILE A 176 47.03 14.57 15.59
CA ILE A 176 47.31 13.41 14.76
C ILE A 176 47.36 13.88 13.29
N GLU A 177 48.50 13.69 12.66
CA GLU A 177 48.67 13.89 11.22
C GLU A 177 48.03 12.66 10.50
N ALA A 178 47.00 12.89 9.72
CA ALA A 178 46.36 11.85 8.90
C ALA A 178 46.22 12.33 7.46
N ASP A 179 46.55 11.45 6.54
CA ASP A 179 46.31 11.68 5.12
C ASP A 179 44.80 11.59 4.75
N GLU A 180 44.47 12.07 3.59
CA GLU A 180 43.09 12.06 3.11
C GLU A 180 42.52 10.63 2.99
N GLU A 181 43.34 9.64 2.66
CA GLU A 181 42.94 8.25 2.58
C GLU A 181 42.52 7.71 3.95
N THR A 182 43.25 8.00 4.99
CA THR A 182 42.94 7.61 6.38
C THR A 182 41.66 8.28 6.87
N ILE A 183 41.50 9.59 6.60
CA ILE A 183 40.26 10.32 6.93
C ILE A 183 39.06 9.69 6.24
N ASN A 184 39.16 9.38 4.94
CA ASN A 184 38.08 8.75 4.17
C ASN A 184 37.76 7.37 4.70
N LYS A 185 38.72 6.52 5.04
CA LYS A 185 38.48 5.20 5.63
C LYS A 185 37.74 5.29 6.97
N VAL A 186 38.13 6.19 7.85
CA VAL A 186 37.44 6.36 9.14
C VAL A 186 36.02 6.91 8.94
N ALA A 187 35.85 7.88 8.05
CA ALA A 187 34.54 8.41 7.70
C ALA A 187 33.62 7.32 7.15
N GLU A 188 34.12 6.46 6.25
CA GLU A 188 33.33 5.37 5.67
C GLU A 188 32.90 4.34 6.72
N LEU A 189 33.74 4.01 7.70
CA LEU A 189 33.33 3.15 8.82
C LEU A 189 32.20 3.76 9.64
N ARG A 190 32.21 5.10 9.82
CA ARG A 190 31.11 5.81 10.48
C ARG A 190 29.82 5.79 9.65
N VAL A 191 29.92 5.97 8.33
CA VAL A 191 28.79 5.86 7.39
C VAL A 191 28.16 4.47 7.46
N GLN A 192 28.95 3.41 7.38
CA GLN A 192 28.44 2.04 7.48
C GLN A 192 27.73 1.78 8.82
N LYS A 193 28.29 2.29 9.91
CA LYS A 193 27.64 2.21 11.23
C LYS A 193 26.32 2.99 11.26
N GLU A 194 26.29 4.18 10.69
CA GLU A 194 25.08 5.00 10.61
C GLU A 194 23.99 4.34 9.74
N VAL A 195 24.36 3.77 8.60
CA VAL A 195 23.42 3.01 7.74
C VAL A 195 22.79 1.87 8.53
N LYS A 196 23.60 1.09 9.24
CA LYS A 196 23.10 0.02 10.10
C LYS A 196 22.11 0.52 11.15
N GLN A 197 22.41 1.62 11.82
CA GLN A 197 21.55 2.22 12.84
C GLN A 197 20.28 2.82 12.24
N GLY A 198 20.37 3.50 11.09
CA GLY A 198 19.23 4.08 10.38
C GLY A 198 18.24 3.01 9.89
N VAL A 199 18.74 1.93 9.31
CA VAL A 199 17.91 0.79 8.89
C VAL A 199 17.25 0.14 10.10
N GLN A 200 17.97 -0.06 11.20
CA GLN A 200 17.42 -0.58 12.44
C GLN A 200 16.32 0.33 12.99
N MET A 201 16.51 1.63 12.94
CA MET A 201 15.52 2.63 13.36
C MET A 201 14.23 2.50 12.54
N ILE A 202 14.32 2.44 11.20
CA ILE A 202 13.15 2.24 10.33
C ILE A 202 12.41 0.96 10.75
N GLN A 203 13.13 -0.15 10.89
CA GLN A 203 12.53 -1.44 11.19
C GLN A 203 11.80 -1.45 12.53
N TYR A 204 12.38 -0.86 13.58
CA TYR A 204 11.74 -0.81 14.89
C TYR A 204 10.62 0.22 14.96
N GLN A 205 10.80 1.41 14.39
CA GLN A 205 9.79 2.45 14.45
C GLN A 205 8.52 2.08 13.68
N VAL A 206 8.63 1.47 12.51
CA VAL A 206 7.45 0.99 11.75
C VAL A 206 6.58 0.04 12.57
N ILE A 207 7.17 -0.73 13.48
CA ILE A 207 6.45 -1.72 14.28
C ILE A 207 5.96 -1.12 15.61
N THR A 208 6.72 -0.20 16.19
CA THR A 208 6.43 0.37 17.50
C THR A 208 5.64 1.67 17.44
N LEU A 209 5.66 2.39 16.31
CA LEU A 209 4.81 3.55 16.09
C LEU A 209 3.39 3.08 15.81
N MET A 210 2.46 3.57 16.61
CA MET A 210 1.03 3.41 16.33
C MET A 210 0.51 4.67 15.63
N THR A 211 -0.30 4.46 14.60
CA THR A 211 -1.06 5.54 13.98
C THR A 211 -2.14 6.06 14.94
N THR A 212 -2.78 7.17 14.61
CA THR A 212 -3.93 7.69 15.38
C THR A 212 -5.08 6.69 15.45
N ASN A 213 -5.15 5.76 14.48
CA ASN A 213 -6.15 4.68 14.41
C ASN A 213 -5.74 3.44 15.22
N GLY A 214 -4.64 3.51 15.98
CA GLY A 214 -4.17 2.42 16.84
C GLY A 214 -3.61 1.20 16.09
N GLN A 215 -3.22 1.35 14.82
CA GLN A 215 -2.62 0.27 14.03
C GLN A 215 -1.15 0.56 13.71
N ALA A 216 -0.36 -0.49 13.44
CA ALA A 216 0.96 -0.32 12.85
C ALA A 216 0.83 0.19 11.39
N PRO A 217 1.72 1.07 10.91
CA PRO A 217 1.68 1.53 9.53
C PRO A 217 1.79 0.36 8.55
N PHE A 218 0.83 0.27 7.61
CA PHE A 218 0.88 -0.70 6.51
C PHE A 218 1.81 -0.17 5.43
N ILE A 219 3.10 -0.54 5.49
CA ILE A 219 4.15 -0.01 4.64
C ILE A 219 4.87 -1.09 3.85
N THR A 220 5.20 -0.77 2.61
CA THR A 220 6.07 -1.55 1.71
C THR A 220 7.34 -0.75 1.41
N ILE A 221 8.49 -1.41 1.48
CA ILE A 221 9.79 -0.87 1.11
C ILE A 221 10.20 -1.49 -0.24
N PHE A 222 10.49 -0.61 -1.19
CA PHE A 222 10.94 -0.96 -2.53
C PHE A 222 12.46 -0.88 -2.62
N MET A 223 13.07 -1.94 -3.14
CA MET A 223 14.52 -2.14 -3.27
C MET A 223 14.84 -2.36 -4.74
N TYR A 224 15.22 -1.29 -5.44
CA TYR A 224 15.45 -1.26 -6.87
C TYR A 224 16.74 -0.49 -7.19
N LEU A 225 17.79 -1.17 -7.68
CA LEU A 225 19.10 -0.58 -7.90
C LEU A 225 19.10 0.41 -9.07
N ASN A 226 18.41 0.07 -10.18
CA ASN A 226 18.34 0.93 -11.35
C ASN A 226 17.47 2.19 -11.16
N GLU A 227 16.87 2.37 -9.99
CA GLU A 227 16.18 3.62 -9.64
C GLU A 227 17.15 4.79 -9.40
N VAL A 228 18.43 4.51 -9.24
CA VAL A 228 19.48 5.51 -9.08
C VAL A 228 20.58 5.34 -10.14
N PRO A 229 21.30 6.42 -10.50
CA PRO A 229 22.40 6.35 -11.46
C PRO A 229 23.50 5.36 -11.02
N GLU A 230 24.17 4.77 -12.02
CA GLU A 230 25.37 3.97 -11.76
C GLU A 230 26.47 4.74 -11.01
N GLY A 231 27.31 3.99 -10.30
CA GLY A 231 28.42 4.54 -9.54
C GLY A 231 28.15 4.55 -8.04
N ARG A 232 28.68 5.54 -7.35
CA ARG A 232 28.68 5.57 -5.87
C ARG A 232 27.28 5.54 -5.27
N THR A 233 26.33 6.23 -5.85
CA THR A 233 24.94 6.26 -5.34
C THR A 233 24.30 4.89 -5.38
N ARG A 234 24.54 4.12 -6.47
CA ARG A 234 24.04 2.73 -6.57
C ARG A 234 24.75 1.80 -5.58
N ASP A 235 26.05 1.98 -5.34
CA ASP A 235 26.77 1.24 -4.32
C ASP A 235 26.26 1.56 -2.91
N ASP A 236 25.92 2.80 -2.64
CA ASP A 236 25.30 3.22 -1.38
C ASP A 236 23.90 2.62 -1.21
N LEU A 237 23.11 2.59 -2.28
CA LEU A 237 21.80 1.90 -2.27
C LEU A 237 21.95 0.40 -2.03
N ALA A 238 22.91 -0.24 -2.68
CA ALA A 238 23.23 -1.64 -2.46
C ALA A 238 23.60 -1.93 -1.00
N MET A 239 24.39 -1.06 -0.37
CA MET A 239 24.76 -1.16 1.06
C MET A 239 23.50 -1.04 1.95
N VAL A 240 22.58 -0.13 1.66
CA VAL A 240 21.33 0.02 2.44
C VAL A 240 20.43 -1.21 2.25
N ILE A 241 20.27 -1.71 1.02
CA ILE A 241 19.50 -2.94 0.73
C ILE A 241 20.10 -4.14 1.48
N GLU A 242 21.43 -4.30 1.42
CA GLU A 242 22.14 -5.37 2.14
C GLU A 242 21.81 -5.35 3.63
N GLU A 243 21.86 -4.18 4.25
CA GLU A 243 21.57 -4.05 5.67
C GLU A 243 20.09 -4.34 6.00
N VAL A 244 19.14 -3.88 5.15
CA VAL A 244 17.71 -4.20 5.29
C VAL A 244 17.50 -5.73 5.28
N LEU A 245 18.11 -6.43 4.33
CA LEU A 245 17.99 -7.88 4.22
C LEU A 245 18.63 -8.60 5.41
N LYS A 246 19.82 -8.20 5.84
CA LYS A 246 20.52 -8.76 7.02
C LYS A 246 19.67 -8.64 8.28
N GLN A 247 19.11 -7.46 8.52
CA GLN A 247 18.27 -7.24 9.70
C GLN A 247 16.94 -7.97 9.61
N ARG A 248 16.36 -8.13 8.40
CA ARG A 248 15.18 -8.94 8.20
C ARG A 248 15.46 -10.43 8.47
N ILE A 249 16.60 -10.95 8.04
CA ILE A 249 17.05 -12.32 8.33
C ILE A 249 17.14 -12.54 9.84
N GLN A 250 17.71 -11.58 10.58
CA GLN A 250 17.78 -11.62 12.03
C GLN A 250 16.38 -11.66 12.67
N GLY A 251 15.45 -10.83 12.15
CA GLY A 251 14.11 -10.64 12.73
C GLY A 251 14.14 -9.75 13.96
N ILE A 252 13.00 -9.70 14.65
CA ILE A 252 12.77 -8.81 15.80
C ILE A 252 12.39 -9.67 17.01
N LYS A 253 12.89 -9.30 18.19
CA LYS A 253 12.50 -9.95 19.44
C LYS A 253 11.10 -9.53 19.86
N ASN A 254 10.23 -10.50 20.08
CA ASN A 254 8.95 -10.27 20.74
C ASN A 254 9.12 -10.11 22.25
N GLU A 255 8.04 -9.89 22.97
CA GLU A 255 7.99 -9.75 24.44
C GLU A 255 8.58 -10.98 25.20
N LYS A 256 8.60 -12.15 24.58
CA LYS A 256 9.18 -13.40 25.13
C LYS A 256 10.65 -13.57 24.78
N GLY A 257 11.28 -12.57 24.13
CA GLY A 257 12.67 -12.63 23.72
C GLY A 257 12.95 -13.52 22.49
N VAL A 258 11.91 -14.02 21.81
CA VAL A 258 12.02 -14.86 20.62
C VAL A 258 12.08 -14.00 19.38
N TYR A 259 13.00 -14.32 18.47
CA TYR A 259 13.09 -13.63 17.18
C TYR A 259 11.96 -14.09 16.24
N ILE A 260 11.13 -13.13 15.83
CA ILE A 260 10.01 -13.35 14.92
C ILE A 260 10.19 -12.53 13.63
N THR A 261 9.43 -12.89 12.60
CA THR A 261 9.29 -12.06 11.39
C THR A 261 8.21 -11.02 11.64
N PRO A 262 8.50 -9.71 11.56
CA PRO A 262 7.47 -8.69 11.67
C PRO A 262 6.58 -8.70 10.42
N ALA A 263 5.30 -8.39 10.59
CA ALA A 263 4.37 -8.25 9.46
C ALA A 263 4.76 -7.11 8.52
N PHE A 264 5.30 -6.02 9.08
CA PHE A 264 5.75 -4.82 8.34
C PHE A 264 7.18 -4.42 8.72
N PRO A 265 7.88 -3.71 7.82
CA PRO A 265 7.50 -3.38 6.44
C PRO A 265 7.45 -4.64 5.55
N LYS A 266 6.54 -4.68 4.58
CA LYS A 266 6.66 -5.61 3.44
C LYS A 266 7.90 -5.20 2.63
N LEU A 267 8.62 -6.16 2.05
CA LEU A 267 9.81 -5.91 1.26
C LEU A 267 9.59 -6.38 -0.17
N ILE A 268 9.96 -5.55 -1.14
CA ILE A 268 9.94 -5.89 -2.56
C ILE A 268 11.35 -5.69 -3.11
N TYR A 269 11.88 -6.73 -3.74
CA TYR A 269 13.21 -6.74 -4.37
C TYR A 269 13.07 -6.91 -5.87
N VAL A 270 13.71 -6.00 -6.63
CA VAL A 270 13.68 -6.04 -8.09
C VAL A 270 14.83 -6.89 -8.61
N LEU A 271 14.50 -7.82 -9.51
CA LEU A 271 15.45 -8.62 -10.26
C LEU A 271 15.82 -7.88 -11.54
N GLU A 272 17.09 -7.53 -11.66
CA GLU A 272 17.68 -6.69 -12.70
C GLU A 272 18.90 -7.39 -13.32
N GLU A 273 19.33 -6.98 -14.50
CA GLU A 273 20.53 -7.56 -15.15
C GLU A 273 21.78 -7.51 -14.25
N ASP A 274 21.94 -6.45 -13.46
CA ASP A 274 23.08 -6.26 -12.55
C ASP A 274 23.07 -7.17 -11.32
N ASN A 275 21.99 -7.94 -11.09
CA ASN A 275 21.85 -8.74 -9.88
C ASN A 275 21.33 -10.17 -10.08
N ILE A 276 20.99 -10.58 -11.31
CA ILE A 276 20.44 -11.93 -11.58
C ILE A 276 21.48 -12.96 -12.05
N HIS A 277 22.65 -12.53 -12.46
CA HIS A 277 23.72 -13.42 -12.94
C HIS A 277 24.82 -13.56 -11.88
N GLU A 278 25.44 -14.75 -11.77
CA GLU A 278 26.47 -15.04 -10.76
C GLU A 278 27.70 -14.15 -10.87
N ASP A 279 28.02 -13.67 -12.07
CA ASP A 279 29.11 -12.75 -12.37
C ASP A 279 28.73 -11.27 -12.29
N SER A 280 27.45 -10.95 -12.07
CA SER A 280 27.04 -9.56 -11.94
C SER A 280 27.45 -8.94 -10.60
N LYS A 281 27.71 -7.62 -10.63
CA LYS A 281 28.24 -6.86 -9.49
C LYS A 281 27.42 -7.03 -8.21
N TYR A 282 26.11 -7.10 -8.33
CA TYR A 282 25.18 -7.14 -7.20
C TYR A 282 24.52 -8.51 -6.99
N TRP A 283 25.02 -9.58 -7.62
CA TRP A 283 24.53 -10.95 -7.40
C TRP A 283 24.46 -11.34 -5.92
N TYR A 284 25.41 -10.87 -5.12
CA TYR A 284 25.44 -11.16 -3.69
C TYR A 284 24.15 -10.68 -2.95
N LEU A 285 23.51 -9.60 -3.42
CA LEU A 285 22.24 -9.11 -2.87
C LEU A 285 21.09 -10.07 -3.17
N THR A 286 21.01 -10.58 -4.42
CA THR A 286 19.98 -11.55 -4.79
C THR A 286 20.13 -12.86 -4.01
N ARG A 287 21.37 -13.31 -3.82
CA ARG A 287 21.64 -14.47 -2.97
C ARG A 287 21.23 -14.22 -1.50
N LEU A 288 21.50 -13.03 -0.98
CA LEU A 288 21.08 -12.63 0.37
C LEU A 288 19.54 -12.49 0.47
N ALA A 289 18.90 -11.96 -0.57
CA ALA A 289 17.43 -11.89 -0.66
C ALA A 289 16.80 -13.29 -0.64
N ALA A 290 17.37 -14.23 -1.41
CA ALA A 290 16.93 -15.64 -1.40
C ALA A 290 17.11 -16.31 -0.02
N GLU A 291 18.23 -16.05 0.69
CA GLU A 291 18.41 -16.49 2.07
C GLU A 291 17.35 -15.89 3.00
N CYS A 292 17.05 -14.60 2.83
CA CYS A 292 15.99 -13.93 3.57
C CYS A 292 14.63 -14.59 3.34
N THR A 293 14.30 -14.86 2.07
CA THR A 293 13.05 -15.53 1.70
C THR A 293 12.94 -16.92 2.33
N ALA A 294 14.01 -17.71 2.29
CA ALA A 294 14.03 -19.05 2.88
C ALA A 294 13.78 -19.04 4.40
N LYS A 295 14.20 -17.98 5.09
CA LYS A 295 14.05 -17.84 6.55
C LYS A 295 12.79 -17.08 6.99
N ARG A 296 12.33 -16.12 6.18
CA ARG A 296 11.34 -15.11 6.59
C ARG A 296 10.17 -14.96 5.62
N MET A 297 10.18 -15.66 4.49
CA MET A 297 9.16 -15.59 3.42
C MET A 297 9.01 -14.20 2.79
N VAL A 298 10.03 -13.38 2.89
CA VAL A 298 10.17 -12.05 2.26
C VAL A 298 11.63 -11.86 1.84
N PRO A 299 11.94 -11.04 0.81
CA PRO A 299 11.06 -10.15 0.04
C PRO A 299 10.19 -10.87 -0.99
N ASP A 300 9.17 -10.14 -1.51
CA ASP A 300 8.55 -10.45 -2.79
C ASP A 300 9.46 -9.98 -3.92
N TYR A 301 9.38 -10.63 -5.09
CA TYR A 301 10.24 -10.34 -6.22
C TYR A 301 9.46 -9.74 -7.38
N ILE A 302 10.05 -8.73 -8.02
CA ILE A 302 9.57 -8.13 -9.27
C ILE A 302 10.65 -8.29 -10.31
N SER A 303 10.30 -8.78 -11.51
CA SER A 303 11.21 -8.79 -12.66
C SER A 303 11.14 -7.45 -13.38
N GLU A 304 12.26 -6.71 -13.44
CA GLU A 304 12.36 -5.46 -14.18
C GLU A 304 11.97 -5.66 -15.66
N LYS A 305 12.50 -6.70 -16.30
CA LYS A 305 12.19 -7.05 -17.68
C LYS A 305 10.68 -7.19 -17.93
N ILE A 306 10.00 -7.95 -17.08
CA ILE A 306 8.55 -8.17 -17.19
C ILE A 306 7.76 -6.88 -16.90
N MET A 307 8.26 -6.04 -16.00
CA MET A 307 7.66 -4.73 -15.76
C MET A 307 7.76 -3.83 -17.00
N PHE A 308 8.90 -3.77 -17.65
CA PHE A 308 9.07 -3.01 -18.91
C PHE A 308 8.17 -3.52 -20.04
N GLU A 309 7.88 -4.81 -20.10
CA GLU A 309 6.96 -5.39 -21.07
C GLU A 309 5.49 -5.08 -20.77
N ASN A 310 5.10 -5.04 -19.50
CA ASN A 310 3.70 -4.96 -19.08
C ASN A 310 3.24 -3.56 -18.62
N LYS A 311 4.16 -2.72 -18.17
CA LYS A 311 3.87 -1.36 -17.68
C LYS A 311 4.31 -0.32 -18.69
N VAL A 312 3.66 -0.36 -19.85
CA VAL A 312 3.94 0.52 -20.98
C VAL A 312 3.04 1.76 -20.89
N ASP A 313 3.64 2.92 -21.05
CA ASP A 313 2.94 4.20 -21.06
C ASP A 313 2.33 4.54 -22.45
N LYS A 314 1.69 5.72 -22.52
CA LYS A 314 1.08 6.23 -23.77
C LYS A 314 2.09 6.48 -24.91
N ASN A 315 3.38 6.59 -24.58
CA ASN A 315 4.46 6.82 -25.55
C ASN A 315 5.10 5.49 -26.03
N GLY A 316 4.69 4.35 -25.45
CA GLY A 316 5.26 3.04 -25.75
C GLY A 316 6.50 2.71 -24.93
N GLU A 317 6.83 3.48 -23.90
CA GLU A 317 7.95 3.23 -23.01
C GLU A 317 7.52 2.36 -21.82
N GLY A 318 8.33 1.35 -21.52
CA GLY A 318 8.12 0.45 -20.39
C GLY A 318 8.74 1.01 -19.10
N HIS A 319 8.10 0.71 -17.95
CA HIS A 319 8.49 1.26 -16.66
C HIS A 319 8.52 0.21 -15.56
N CYS A 320 9.48 0.35 -14.62
CA CYS A 320 9.53 -0.42 -13.40
C CYS A 320 9.37 0.52 -12.19
N TYR A 321 8.35 0.27 -11.38
CA TYR A 321 8.02 1.05 -10.19
C TYR A 321 7.30 0.17 -9.15
N PRO A 322 7.21 0.60 -7.88
CA PRO A 322 6.63 -0.25 -6.84
C PRO A 322 5.13 -0.49 -7.02
N CYS A 323 4.67 -1.66 -6.57
CA CYS A 323 3.27 -1.85 -6.27
C CYS A 323 2.92 -1.16 -4.95
N MET A 324 1.63 -0.95 -4.74
CA MET A 324 1.09 -0.50 -3.45
C MET A 324 0.99 -1.68 -2.46
N GLY A 325 0.67 -1.39 -1.21
CA GLY A 325 0.69 -2.34 -0.10
C GLY A 325 -0.03 -3.67 -0.35
N CYS A 326 -1.17 -3.66 -1.06
CA CYS A 326 -1.94 -4.84 -1.47
C CYS A 326 -1.44 -5.48 -2.79
N ARG A 327 -0.26 -5.12 -3.28
CA ARG A 327 0.36 -5.58 -4.55
C ARG A 327 -0.37 -5.15 -5.82
N SER A 328 -1.27 -4.19 -5.71
CA SER A 328 -1.89 -3.51 -6.85
C SER A 328 -0.91 -2.49 -7.43
N PHE A 329 -0.89 -2.37 -8.76
CA PHE A 329 -0.09 -1.37 -9.46
C PHE A 329 -0.96 -0.24 -9.95
N LEU A 330 -0.48 0.98 -9.80
CA LEU A 330 -1.03 2.13 -10.52
C LEU A 330 -0.77 1.96 -12.02
N THR A 331 -1.61 2.55 -12.85
CA THR A 331 -1.36 2.60 -14.30
C THR A 331 -0.14 3.47 -14.60
N PRO A 332 0.65 3.19 -15.65
CA PRO A 332 1.72 4.09 -16.07
C PRO A 332 1.18 5.49 -16.33
N TYR A 333 1.90 6.51 -15.89
CA TYR A 333 1.49 7.91 -16.03
C TYR A 333 2.67 8.79 -16.40
N VAL A 334 2.45 9.63 -17.40
CA VAL A 334 3.38 10.67 -17.84
C VAL A 334 2.74 12.02 -17.50
N ASP A 335 3.46 12.82 -16.71
CA ASP A 335 3.00 14.15 -16.33
C ASP A 335 2.84 15.04 -17.58
N PRO A 336 1.65 15.61 -17.83
CA PRO A 336 1.41 16.37 -19.05
C PRO A 336 2.16 17.70 -19.11
N VAL A 337 2.70 18.19 -18.00
CA VAL A 337 3.44 19.46 -17.92
C VAL A 337 4.92 19.24 -18.18
N THR A 338 5.52 18.24 -17.50
CA THR A 338 6.95 17.95 -17.63
C THR A 338 7.27 16.96 -18.74
N ASN A 339 6.26 16.21 -19.21
CA ASN A 339 6.38 15.06 -20.11
C ASN A 339 7.32 13.96 -19.59
N GLU A 340 7.49 13.88 -18.27
CA GLU A 340 8.28 12.86 -17.59
C GLU A 340 7.38 11.83 -16.92
N PRO A 341 7.80 10.55 -16.85
CA PRO A 341 7.10 9.54 -16.09
C PRO A 341 7.03 9.91 -14.61
N LYS A 342 5.86 9.73 -13.98
CA LYS A 342 5.68 9.97 -12.56
C LYS A 342 5.16 8.72 -11.87
N TYR A 343 5.90 8.25 -10.88
CA TYR A 343 5.54 7.07 -10.09
C TYR A 343 5.09 7.47 -8.69
N TYR A 344 5.93 8.19 -7.96
CA TYR A 344 5.66 8.62 -6.60
C TYR A 344 4.78 9.88 -6.54
N GLY A 345 4.14 10.08 -5.41
CA GLY A 345 3.13 11.12 -5.25
C GLY A 345 1.79 10.76 -5.91
N ARG A 346 1.54 9.47 -6.17
CA ARG A 346 0.33 8.96 -6.82
C ARG A 346 -0.41 7.99 -5.89
N PHE A 347 -1.69 7.78 -6.13
CA PHE A 347 -2.54 7.01 -5.22
C PHE A 347 -3.63 6.22 -5.93
N ASN A 348 -4.22 5.26 -5.21
CA ASN A 348 -5.42 4.53 -5.59
C ASN A 348 -6.63 5.11 -4.85
N GLN A 349 -7.71 5.40 -5.59
CA GLN A 349 -8.92 6.01 -5.04
C GLN A 349 -9.75 5.01 -4.22
N GLY A 350 -9.70 3.72 -4.57
CA GLY A 350 -10.43 2.66 -3.89
C GLY A 350 -10.59 1.42 -4.73
N VAL A 351 -11.24 0.41 -4.15
CA VAL A 351 -11.37 -0.93 -4.71
C VAL A 351 -12.81 -1.44 -4.57
N VAL A 352 -13.28 -2.15 -5.59
CA VAL A 352 -14.46 -3.01 -5.52
C VAL A 352 -14.14 -4.33 -6.22
N THR A 353 -14.44 -5.46 -5.57
CA THR A 353 -14.10 -6.80 -6.08
C THR A 353 -15.33 -7.52 -6.59
N VAL A 354 -15.23 -8.12 -7.77
CA VAL A 354 -16.25 -9.04 -8.31
C VAL A 354 -16.01 -10.45 -7.78
N ASN A 355 -17.09 -11.12 -7.36
CA ASN A 355 -17.07 -12.51 -6.92
C ASN A 355 -17.28 -13.45 -8.11
N LEU A 356 -16.20 -13.96 -8.70
CA LEU A 356 -16.27 -14.87 -9.84
C LEU A 356 -16.89 -16.23 -9.48
N VAL A 357 -16.84 -16.64 -8.22
CA VAL A 357 -17.48 -17.88 -7.75
C VAL A 357 -18.99 -17.73 -7.80
N ASP A 358 -19.53 -16.58 -7.37
CA ASP A 358 -20.98 -16.30 -7.49
C ASP A 358 -21.42 -16.34 -8.97
N VAL A 359 -20.68 -15.68 -9.86
CA VAL A 359 -20.99 -15.67 -11.31
C VAL A 359 -21.08 -17.10 -11.84
N ALA A 360 -20.08 -17.94 -11.53
CA ALA A 360 -20.04 -19.33 -11.98
C ALA A 360 -21.20 -20.16 -11.39
N CYS A 361 -21.40 -20.11 -10.08
CA CYS A 361 -22.46 -20.88 -9.41
C CYS A 361 -23.87 -20.46 -9.84
N SER A 362 -24.09 -19.15 -9.99
CA SER A 362 -25.38 -18.60 -10.43
C SER A 362 -25.73 -18.97 -11.88
N SER A 363 -24.72 -19.21 -12.72
CA SER A 363 -24.89 -19.68 -14.10
C SER A 363 -25.37 -21.14 -14.19
N GLN A 364 -25.13 -21.94 -13.14
CA GLN A 364 -25.41 -23.38 -13.09
C GLN A 364 -24.68 -24.17 -14.19
N GLY A 365 -23.49 -23.71 -14.62
CA GLY A 365 -22.67 -24.31 -15.66
C GLY A 365 -23.09 -23.96 -17.09
N ASP A 366 -24.13 -23.14 -17.28
CA ASP A 366 -24.54 -22.61 -18.57
C ASP A 366 -23.62 -21.44 -18.98
N MET A 367 -22.94 -21.57 -20.11
CA MET A 367 -21.92 -20.63 -20.57
C MET A 367 -22.53 -19.29 -21.01
N ASP A 368 -23.71 -19.30 -21.69
CA ASP A 368 -24.35 -18.05 -22.14
C ASP A 368 -24.90 -17.27 -20.94
N LYS A 369 -25.45 -17.99 -19.98
CA LYS A 369 -25.93 -17.43 -18.72
C LYS A 369 -24.78 -16.90 -17.89
N PHE A 370 -23.60 -17.56 -17.91
CA PHE A 370 -22.39 -17.09 -17.24
C PHE A 370 -21.99 -15.68 -17.69
N TRP A 371 -21.83 -15.47 -18.99
CA TRP A 371 -21.42 -14.16 -19.51
C TRP A 371 -22.43 -13.07 -19.20
N LYS A 372 -23.74 -13.38 -19.31
CA LYS A 372 -24.77 -12.41 -18.96
C LYS A 372 -24.74 -12.01 -17.49
N ILE A 373 -24.62 -12.96 -16.56
CA ILE A 373 -24.50 -12.68 -15.13
C ILE A 373 -23.20 -11.92 -14.84
N PHE A 374 -22.13 -12.27 -15.53
CA PHE A 374 -20.84 -11.60 -15.37
C PHE A 374 -20.95 -10.11 -15.74
N ASP A 375 -21.58 -9.78 -16.87
CA ASP A 375 -21.83 -8.38 -17.26
C ASP A 375 -22.68 -7.64 -16.22
N GLU A 376 -23.71 -8.28 -15.68
CA GLU A 376 -24.53 -7.69 -14.61
C GLU A 376 -23.72 -7.41 -13.34
N ARG A 377 -22.78 -8.29 -12.96
CA ARG A 377 -21.88 -8.07 -11.79
C ARG A 377 -20.83 -7.01 -12.07
N LEU A 378 -20.27 -6.96 -13.28
CA LEU A 378 -19.34 -5.92 -13.68
C LEU A 378 -19.98 -4.53 -13.66
N GLU A 379 -21.24 -4.41 -14.12
CA GLU A 379 -21.97 -3.14 -14.04
C GLU A 379 -22.20 -2.68 -12.59
N LEU A 380 -22.49 -3.60 -11.66
CA LEU A 380 -22.56 -3.26 -10.24
C LEU A 380 -21.20 -2.78 -9.69
N CYS A 381 -20.10 -3.44 -10.08
CA CYS A 381 -18.75 -3.00 -9.71
C CYS A 381 -18.42 -1.63 -10.29
N HIS A 382 -18.75 -1.39 -11.56
CA HIS A 382 -18.56 -0.12 -12.24
C HIS A 382 -19.21 1.03 -11.48
N ARG A 383 -20.50 0.92 -11.23
CA ARG A 383 -21.28 1.95 -10.50
C ARG A 383 -20.76 2.15 -9.08
N ALA A 384 -20.36 1.07 -8.40
CA ALA A 384 -19.77 1.15 -7.07
C ALA A 384 -18.40 1.87 -7.06
N LEU A 385 -17.57 1.66 -8.10
CA LEU A 385 -16.31 2.38 -8.29
C LEU A 385 -16.55 3.85 -8.60
N VAL A 386 -17.54 4.17 -9.43
CA VAL A 386 -17.94 5.57 -9.70
C VAL A 386 -18.36 6.27 -8.41
N CYS A 387 -19.15 5.63 -7.53
CA CYS A 387 -19.47 6.19 -6.21
C CYS A 387 -18.23 6.52 -5.38
N ARG A 388 -17.16 5.70 -5.46
CA ARG A 388 -15.89 5.99 -4.78
C ARG A 388 -15.18 7.20 -5.36
N HIS A 389 -15.16 7.31 -6.67
CA HIS A 389 -14.59 8.45 -7.36
C HIS A 389 -15.32 9.76 -6.99
N GLU A 390 -16.65 9.78 -7.13
CA GLU A 390 -17.49 10.93 -6.80
C GLU A 390 -17.36 11.34 -5.32
N ARG A 391 -17.11 10.38 -4.42
CA ARG A 391 -16.90 10.68 -3.00
C ARG A 391 -15.65 11.50 -2.73
N LEU A 392 -14.64 11.41 -3.59
CA LEU A 392 -13.39 12.18 -3.46
C LEU A 392 -13.46 13.54 -4.17
N GLU A 393 -14.41 13.74 -5.09
CA GLU A 393 -14.57 15.03 -5.78
C GLU A 393 -14.91 16.16 -4.78
N GLY A 394 -14.37 17.33 -5.02
CA GLY A 394 -14.54 18.50 -4.17
C GLY A 394 -13.81 18.42 -2.82
N THR A 395 -13.02 17.38 -2.57
CA THR A 395 -12.27 17.23 -1.31
C THR A 395 -11.23 18.35 -1.18
N PRO A 396 -11.29 19.18 -0.13
CA PRO A 396 -10.27 20.21 0.08
C PRO A 396 -8.96 19.60 0.58
N SER A 397 -7.84 20.18 0.18
CA SER A 397 -6.49 19.75 0.59
C SER A 397 -6.28 19.79 2.11
N ASP A 398 -7.11 20.53 2.82
CA ASP A 398 -7.07 20.71 4.29
C ASP A 398 -7.46 19.46 5.06
N VAL A 399 -8.15 18.48 4.45
CA VAL A 399 -8.57 17.25 5.17
C VAL A 399 -7.40 16.34 5.52
N ALA A 400 -6.31 16.40 4.75
CA ALA A 400 -5.09 15.64 4.99
C ALA A 400 -3.86 16.42 4.48
N PRO A 401 -3.42 17.49 5.20
CA PRO A 401 -2.37 18.37 4.73
C PRO A 401 -1.07 17.67 4.35
N ILE A 402 -0.65 16.65 5.11
CA ILE A 402 0.58 15.89 4.80
C ILE A 402 0.53 15.25 3.42
N LEU A 403 -0.66 14.78 2.99
CA LEU A 403 -0.86 14.15 1.68
C LEU A 403 -0.88 15.21 0.57
N TRP A 404 -1.69 16.25 0.76
CA TRP A 404 -2.09 17.12 -0.34
C TRP A 404 -1.30 18.42 -0.40
N GLN A 405 -0.77 18.91 0.74
CA GLN A 405 -0.09 20.21 0.82
C GLN A 405 1.42 20.09 1.08
N HIS A 406 1.86 19.00 1.71
CA HIS A 406 3.23 18.89 2.26
C HIS A 406 4.09 17.79 1.62
N GLY A 407 3.78 17.40 0.39
CA GLY A 407 4.68 16.68 -0.50
C GLY A 407 4.51 15.16 -0.54
N ALA A 408 3.72 14.54 0.35
CA ALA A 408 3.56 13.07 0.29
C ALA A 408 2.92 12.63 -1.04
N LEU A 409 1.90 13.34 -1.53
CA LEU A 409 1.26 13.13 -2.83
C LEU A 409 1.29 14.36 -3.71
N ALA A 410 1.12 15.54 -3.13
CA ALA A 410 1.10 16.81 -3.86
C ALA A 410 1.54 17.99 -3.00
N ARG A 411 1.65 19.17 -3.61
CA ARG A 411 1.88 20.46 -2.96
C ARG A 411 0.81 21.44 -3.38
N LEU A 412 -0.46 21.10 -3.09
CA LEU A 412 -1.60 21.99 -3.30
C LEU A 412 -1.59 23.13 -2.30
N LYS A 413 -2.22 24.25 -2.69
CA LYS A 413 -2.46 25.34 -1.76
C LYS A 413 -3.55 24.97 -0.77
N LYS A 414 -3.54 25.60 0.40
CA LYS A 414 -4.59 25.47 1.39
C LYS A 414 -5.96 25.84 0.79
N GLY A 415 -6.96 24.99 1.00
CA GLY A 415 -8.31 25.15 0.46
C GLY A 415 -8.47 24.78 -1.03
N GLU A 416 -7.39 24.43 -1.73
CA GLU A 416 -7.48 23.91 -3.10
C GLU A 416 -8.06 22.48 -3.07
N THR A 417 -8.94 22.13 -4.02
CA THR A 417 -9.49 20.78 -4.12
C THR A 417 -8.53 19.82 -4.81
N ILE A 418 -8.67 18.50 -4.51
CA ILE A 418 -7.82 17.45 -5.10
C ILE A 418 -8.30 17.01 -6.49
N ASP A 419 -9.33 17.61 -7.05
CA ASP A 419 -10.02 17.15 -8.26
C ASP A 419 -9.08 16.92 -9.44
N LYS A 420 -8.09 17.80 -9.63
CA LYS A 420 -7.09 17.64 -10.69
C LYS A 420 -6.21 16.39 -10.55
N LEU A 421 -6.17 15.78 -9.36
CA LEU A 421 -5.42 14.55 -9.07
C LEU A 421 -6.28 13.29 -9.23
N LEU A 422 -7.59 13.42 -9.47
CA LEU A 422 -8.52 12.31 -9.63
C LEU A 422 -8.61 11.81 -11.07
N HIS A 423 -8.21 12.63 -12.04
CA HIS A 423 -8.39 12.40 -13.48
C HIS A 423 -7.07 12.26 -14.23
N GLY A 424 -7.17 11.87 -15.52
CA GLY A 424 -6.05 11.85 -16.45
C GLY A 424 -4.95 10.84 -16.14
N GLY A 425 -5.20 9.85 -15.27
CA GLY A 425 -4.24 8.83 -14.89
C GLY A 425 -3.33 9.20 -13.73
N TYR A 426 -3.46 10.39 -13.14
CA TYR A 426 -2.69 10.74 -11.94
C TYR A 426 -2.96 9.77 -10.78
N SER A 427 -4.20 9.43 -10.56
CA SER A 427 -4.63 8.36 -9.65
C SER A 427 -5.33 7.24 -10.42
N THR A 428 -5.47 6.08 -9.79
CA THR A 428 -6.09 4.89 -10.35
C THR A 428 -7.19 4.43 -9.42
N ILE A 429 -8.26 3.85 -9.98
CA ILE A 429 -9.29 3.13 -9.21
C ILE A 429 -9.31 1.67 -9.65
N SER A 430 -9.53 0.72 -8.74
CA SER A 430 -9.25 -0.69 -9.05
C SER A 430 -10.50 -1.57 -9.02
N LEU A 431 -10.72 -2.32 -10.11
CA LEU A 431 -11.58 -3.49 -10.14
C LEU A 431 -10.78 -4.69 -9.60
N GLY A 432 -11.19 -5.22 -8.46
CA GLY A 432 -10.67 -6.47 -7.94
C GLY A 432 -11.45 -7.69 -8.48
N TYR A 433 -10.81 -8.84 -8.46
CA TYR A 433 -11.50 -10.12 -8.69
C TYR A 433 -11.05 -11.17 -7.68
N ALA A 434 -11.96 -12.06 -7.32
CA ALA A 434 -11.70 -13.18 -6.44
C ALA A 434 -12.33 -14.46 -6.98
N GLY A 435 -11.66 -15.61 -6.73
CA GLY A 435 -12.22 -16.91 -7.06
C GLY A 435 -12.08 -17.34 -8.53
N LEU A 436 -11.06 -16.85 -9.26
CA LEU A 436 -10.84 -17.27 -10.66
C LEU A 436 -10.62 -18.78 -10.80
N CYS A 437 -9.83 -19.37 -9.90
CA CYS A 437 -9.55 -20.81 -9.91
C CYS A 437 -10.84 -21.63 -9.75
N GLU A 438 -11.65 -21.28 -8.77
CA GLU A 438 -12.92 -21.92 -8.44
C GLU A 438 -13.93 -21.72 -9.55
N CYS A 439 -14.02 -20.53 -10.12
CA CYS A 439 -14.86 -20.21 -11.28
C CYS A 439 -14.53 -21.11 -12.47
N VAL A 440 -13.27 -21.16 -12.87
CA VAL A 440 -12.82 -21.99 -13.99
C VAL A 440 -13.08 -23.47 -13.72
N ARG A 441 -12.81 -23.93 -12.50
CA ARG A 441 -13.05 -25.32 -12.11
C ARG A 441 -14.55 -25.68 -12.14
N TYR A 442 -15.41 -24.78 -11.69
CA TYR A 442 -16.84 -25.00 -11.74
C TYR A 442 -17.38 -25.08 -13.18
N MET A 443 -16.93 -24.15 -14.04
CA MET A 443 -17.41 -24.06 -15.42
C MET A 443 -16.82 -25.12 -16.37
N THR A 444 -15.59 -25.58 -16.12
CA THR A 444 -14.86 -26.49 -17.03
C THR A 444 -14.58 -27.87 -16.44
N GLY A 445 -14.75 -28.06 -15.14
CA GLY A 445 -14.36 -29.27 -14.41
C GLY A 445 -12.86 -29.40 -14.16
N LYS A 446 -12.04 -28.39 -14.55
CA LYS A 446 -10.57 -28.43 -14.50
C LYS A 446 -9.98 -27.20 -13.84
N SER A 447 -8.71 -27.30 -13.37
CA SER A 447 -7.97 -26.16 -12.86
C SER A 447 -7.71 -25.13 -13.96
N HIS A 448 -7.65 -23.85 -13.62
CA HIS A 448 -7.25 -22.76 -14.51
C HIS A 448 -5.84 -22.95 -15.11
N THR A 449 -5.01 -23.79 -14.48
CA THR A 449 -3.66 -24.16 -14.97
C THR A 449 -3.66 -25.35 -15.94
N ASP A 450 -4.79 -26.05 -16.13
CA ASP A 450 -4.92 -27.10 -17.13
C ASP A 450 -4.91 -26.46 -18.53
N PRO A 451 -4.06 -26.93 -19.47
CA PRO A 451 -3.96 -26.33 -20.81
C PRO A 451 -5.27 -26.21 -21.57
N SER A 452 -6.27 -27.09 -21.29
CA SER A 452 -7.59 -27.02 -21.92
C SER A 452 -8.53 -26.02 -21.26
N ALA A 453 -8.31 -25.60 -20.00
CA ALA A 453 -9.12 -24.67 -19.26
C ALA A 453 -8.50 -23.25 -19.19
N THR A 454 -7.18 -23.13 -19.34
CA THR A 454 -6.46 -21.85 -19.39
C THR A 454 -7.06 -20.85 -20.39
N PRO A 455 -7.48 -21.22 -21.61
CA PRO A 455 -8.10 -20.26 -22.53
C PRO A 455 -9.39 -19.61 -21.97
N PHE A 456 -10.20 -20.37 -21.22
CA PHE A 456 -11.39 -19.79 -20.56
C PHE A 456 -10.98 -18.83 -19.45
N ALA A 457 -9.97 -19.16 -18.61
CA ALA A 457 -9.45 -18.27 -17.58
C ALA A 457 -8.95 -16.95 -18.19
N LEU A 458 -8.16 -17.02 -19.27
CA LEU A 458 -7.66 -15.84 -19.97
C LEU A 458 -8.81 -15.01 -20.58
N LYS A 459 -9.85 -15.64 -21.10
CA LYS A 459 -11.02 -14.93 -21.62
C LYS A 459 -11.78 -14.19 -20.51
N VAL A 460 -11.91 -14.76 -19.31
CA VAL A 460 -12.51 -14.10 -18.15
C VAL A 460 -11.68 -12.87 -17.75
N MET A 461 -10.35 -13.00 -17.70
CA MET A 461 -9.42 -11.90 -17.40
C MET A 461 -9.50 -10.79 -18.45
N GLN A 462 -9.50 -11.17 -19.74
CA GLN A 462 -9.59 -10.21 -20.84
C GLN A 462 -10.90 -9.42 -20.79
N HIS A 463 -12.02 -10.08 -20.52
CA HIS A 463 -13.32 -9.44 -20.39
C HIS A 463 -13.33 -8.34 -19.31
N MET A 464 -12.70 -8.59 -18.16
CA MET A 464 -12.54 -7.56 -17.12
C MET A 464 -11.60 -6.41 -17.54
N ASN A 465 -10.51 -6.72 -18.27
CA ASN A 465 -9.62 -5.70 -18.81
C ASN A 465 -10.31 -4.81 -19.85
N ASP A 466 -11.13 -5.40 -20.70
CA ASP A 466 -11.91 -4.68 -21.72
C ASP A 466 -12.90 -3.73 -21.03
N ALA A 467 -13.62 -4.21 -20.02
CA ALA A 467 -14.52 -3.39 -19.21
C ALA A 467 -13.78 -2.21 -18.54
N CYS A 468 -12.63 -2.44 -17.92
CA CYS A 468 -11.80 -1.37 -17.34
C CYS A 468 -11.39 -0.32 -18.41
N SER A 469 -11.09 -0.77 -19.63
CA SER A 469 -10.69 0.11 -20.74
C SER A 469 -11.86 0.95 -21.23
N GLU A 470 -13.07 0.39 -21.31
CA GLU A 470 -14.30 1.11 -21.66
C GLU A 470 -14.64 2.16 -20.61
N TRP A 471 -14.63 1.81 -19.32
CA TRP A 471 -14.88 2.74 -18.21
C TRP A 471 -13.86 3.87 -18.17
N LYS A 472 -12.58 3.57 -18.46
CA LYS A 472 -11.52 4.59 -18.57
C LYS A 472 -11.84 5.61 -19.67
N ALA A 473 -12.31 5.16 -20.83
CA ALA A 473 -12.69 6.04 -21.94
C ALA A 473 -13.89 6.92 -21.59
N GLU A 474 -14.88 6.36 -20.86
CA GLU A 474 -16.11 7.03 -20.45
C GLU A 474 -15.85 8.11 -19.40
N HIS A 475 -15.17 7.76 -18.29
CA HIS A 475 -15.01 8.65 -17.12
C HIS A 475 -13.72 9.47 -17.13
N LYS A 476 -12.75 9.16 -18.00
CA LYS A 476 -11.40 9.76 -18.02
C LYS A 476 -10.65 9.55 -16.68
N VAL A 477 -10.96 8.46 -15.99
CA VAL A 477 -10.34 7.97 -14.78
C VAL A 477 -9.64 6.66 -15.11
N ASP A 478 -8.45 6.42 -14.58
CA ASP A 478 -7.73 5.19 -14.85
C ASP A 478 -8.26 4.04 -13.98
N PHE A 479 -9.02 3.14 -14.61
CA PHE A 479 -9.42 1.87 -14.03
C PHE A 479 -8.34 0.82 -14.24
N SER A 480 -8.03 0.05 -13.19
CA SER A 480 -7.07 -1.04 -13.25
C SER A 480 -7.67 -2.33 -12.72
N LEU A 481 -7.23 -3.45 -13.29
CA LEU A 481 -7.60 -4.77 -12.80
C LEU A 481 -6.52 -5.31 -11.85
N TYR A 482 -6.93 -5.96 -10.75
CA TYR A 482 -6.00 -6.65 -9.87
C TYR A 482 -6.64 -7.88 -9.19
N GLY A 483 -5.80 -8.88 -8.90
CA GLY A 483 -6.24 -10.03 -8.09
C GLY A 483 -6.36 -9.61 -6.62
N THR A 484 -7.55 -9.68 -6.08
CA THR A 484 -7.79 -9.37 -4.67
C THR A 484 -7.10 -10.41 -3.79
N PRO A 485 -6.21 -10.00 -2.87
CA PRO A 485 -5.58 -10.94 -1.94
C PRO A 485 -6.59 -11.51 -0.95
N LEU A 486 -6.32 -12.69 -0.42
CA LEU A 486 -7.17 -13.35 0.59
C LEU A 486 -7.24 -12.61 1.93
N GLU A 487 -6.36 -11.64 2.13
CA GLU A 487 -6.26 -10.85 3.36
C GLU A 487 -7.23 -9.66 3.39
N SER A 488 -7.96 -9.40 2.30
CA SER A 488 -8.84 -8.22 2.14
C SER A 488 -10.31 -8.57 2.30
#